data_5c7d63a9bad1619121b420254e04af9e
#
_entry.id   5c7d63a9bad1619121b420254e04af9e
#
_cell.length_a   1.000
_cell.length_b   1.000
_cell.length_c   1.000
_cell.angle_alpha   90.00
_cell.angle_beta   90.00
_cell.angle_gamma   90.00
#
_symmetry.space_group_name_H-M   'P 1'
#
loop_
_entity.id
_entity.type
_entity.pdbx_description
1 polymer ?
#
loop_
_entity_poly.entity_id
_entity_poly.type
_entity_poly.pdbx_seq_one_letter_code
_entity_poly.pdbx_strand_id
1 'polypeptide(L)'
;MSEDLYAAIWEHSGGPAWQARHGLTAADYQSTFNTLVGQGYRLRCVSGYESNGQARYAAIWDQSTGPAWEAHHGLTAAQYQSTFNDLLSKGYRLQFVSGYGVGGQDLYAACWDKSAGPAWQARHGMNAATYQSTFNDLLSQGYRLRWVSGYVVNGTDYYAAIWDKSSGGAWQARHRMTASDYVTQAATFAKQGYQLVCVSGYSFGGRDYYAALWQQPVSGQWTSYAGMPSSTYQSLFNQLQAKGYRPSFVAGYEAVQPLEVLIPFEVQKQLESEWCWAAVSTSVAHYYQPSSTVTQCQVVNQQLGRTDCCSNPGSTNCNQPGYLDQALQFVGHLASDKGQGTYQDLVGALNTATPPCIRIGWAGGGGHFIGVNGCQPNDYILVTDPIYGDSIVTYETLTTGKYEGSGTWTNTYFTKA
;
A
#
# COMPACT_ATOMS: atom_id res chain seq x y z
N MET A 1 2.08 -16.96 12.24
CA MET A 1 0.93 -17.28 11.34
C MET A 1 1.14 -16.47 10.10
N SER A 2 0.94 -17.04 8.92
CA SER A 2 1.01 -16.28 7.67
C SER A 2 -0.28 -15.47 7.50
N GLU A 3 -0.19 -14.34 6.84
CA GLU A 3 -1.33 -13.47 6.55
C GLU A 3 -1.34 -13.08 5.08
N ASP A 4 -2.54 -13.01 4.51
CA ASP A 4 -2.74 -12.51 3.15
C ASP A 4 -2.58 -11.00 3.13
N LEU A 5 -1.61 -10.51 2.38
CA LEU A 5 -1.40 -9.10 2.12
C LEU A 5 -1.77 -8.72 0.69
N TYR A 6 -2.17 -7.48 0.52
CA TYR A 6 -2.57 -6.93 -0.77
C TYR A 6 -1.82 -5.65 -1.12
N ALA A 7 -1.50 -5.52 -2.40
CA ALA A 7 -1.12 -4.25 -3.02
C ALA A 7 -2.18 -3.90 -4.07
N ALA A 8 -2.63 -2.66 -4.13
CA ALA A 8 -3.67 -2.27 -5.06
C ALA A 8 -3.56 -0.81 -5.49
N ILE A 9 -4.15 -0.52 -6.66
CA ILE A 9 -4.22 0.81 -7.25
C ILE A 9 -5.70 1.13 -7.48
N TRP A 10 -6.09 2.36 -7.14
CA TRP A 10 -7.43 2.88 -7.39
C TRP A 10 -7.33 4.18 -8.20
N GLU A 11 -8.31 4.39 -9.06
CA GLU A 11 -8.42 5.55 -9.93
C GLU A 11 -9.78 6.21 -9.75
N HIS A 12 -9.79 7.52 -9.62
CA HIS A 12 -11.01 8.31 -9.66
C HIS A 12 -11.36 8.59 -11.13
N SER A 13 -11.98 7.62 -11.77
CA SER A 13 -12.31 7.66 -13.19
C SER A 13 -13.72 7.16 -13.44
N GLY A 14 -14.39 7.73 -14.42
CA GLY A 14 -15.63 7.15 -14.98
C GLY A 14 -15.32 5.84 -15.71
N GLY A 15 -16.35 5.05 -16.00
CA GLY A 15 -16.19 3.83 -16.79
C GLY A 15 -17.35 2.86 -16.62
N PRO A 16 -17.28 1.70 -17.27
CA PRO A 16 -18.33 0.67 -17.18
C PRO A 16 -18.48 0.13 -15.77
N ALA A 17 -19.61 -0.54 -15.51
CA ALA A 17 -19.80 -1.26 -14.25
C ALA A 17 -18.65 -2.25 -14.02
N TRP A 18 -18.22 -2.41 -12.78
CA TRP A 18 -17.11 -3.24 -12.39
C TRP A 18 -17.41 -4.08 -11.15
N GLN A 19 -16.66 -5.13 -10.98
CA GLN A 19 -16.68 -6.03 -9.83
C GLN A 19 -15.24 -6.36 -9.44
N ALA A 20 -14.97 -6.45 -8.14
CA ALA A 20 -13.69 -6.93 -7.63
C ALA A 20 -13.92 -7.93 -6.49
N ARG A 21 -13.05 -8.90 -6.38
CA ARG A 21 -13.06 -9.91 -5.31
C ARG A 21 -11.62 -10.23 -4.93
N HIS A 22 -11.42 -10.64 -3.69
CA HIS A 22 -10.13 -11.11 -3.18
C HIS A 22 -10.32 -12.30 -2.25
N GLY A 23 -9.23 -13.00 -1.91
CA GLY A 23 -9.26 -14.16 -1.03
C GLY A 23 -10.01 -15.38 -1.58
N LEU A 24 -10.33 -15.39 -2.88
CA LEU A 24 -11.11 -16.47 -3.49
C LEU A 24 -10.29 -17.77 -3.54
N THR A 25 -10.92 -18.90 -3.19
CA THR A 25 -10.38 -20.21 -3.54
C THR A 25 -10.40 -20.42 -5.06
N ALA A 26 -9.70 -21.43 -5.58
CA ALA A 26 -9.73 -21.75 -7.01
C ALA A 26 -11.17 -22.04 -7.50
N ALA A 27 -11.96 -22.74 -6.69
CA ALA A 27 -13.35 -23.07 -7.00
C ALA A 27 -14.25 -21.80 -6.99
N ASP A 28 -14.10 -20.94 -5.98
CA ASP A 28 -14.87 -19.69 -5.88
C ASP A 28 -14.50 -18.72 -6.99
N TYR A 29 -13.20 -18.65 -7.34
CA TYR A 29 -12.72 -17.84 -8.46
C TYR A 29 -13.37 -18.30 -9.77
N GLN A 30 -13.33 -19.62 -10.08
CA GLN A 30 -13.93 -20.16 -11.30
C GLN A 30 -15.45 -19.92 -11.35
N SER A 31 -16.15 -20.14 -10.25
CA SER A 31 -17.59 -19.89 -10.15
C SER A 31 -17.94 -18.41 -10.36
N THR A 32 -17.20 -17.51 -9.71
CA THR A 32 -17.34 -16.06 -9.86
C THR A 32 -17.04 -15.63 -11.29
N PHE A 33 -15.95 -16.14 -11.86
CA PHE A 33 -15.56 -15.88 -13.25
C PHE A 33 -16.67 -16.25 -14.23
N ASN A 34 -17.19 -17.48 -14.14
CA ASN A 34 -18.27 -17.95 -15.03
C ASN A 34 -19.54 -17.09 -14.90
N THR A 35 -19.91 -16.74 -13.67
CA THR A 35 -21.06 -15.88 -13.38
C THR A 35 -20.91 -14.49 -14.01
N LEU A 36 -19.76 -13.84 -13.77
CA LEU A 36 -19.52 -12.49 -14.26
C LEU A 36 -19.36 -12.44 -15.78
N VAL A 37 -18.69 -13.43 -16.39
CA VAL A 37 -18.60 -13.55 -17.85
C VAL A 37 -19.99 -13.73 -18.47
N GLY A 38 -20.84 -14.56 -17.86
CA GLY A 38 -22.24 -14.70 -18.27
C GLY A 38 -23.07 -13.42 -18.17
N GLN A 39 -22.65 -12.47 -17.32
CA GLN A 39 -23.24 -11.14 -17.16
C GLN A 39 -22.58 -10.07 -18.06
N GLY A 40 -21.68 -10.46 -18.95
CA GLY A 40 -20.99 -9.56 -19.89
C GLY A 40 -19.77 -8.84 -19.30
N TYR A 41 -19.26 -9.26 -18.16
CA TYR A 41 -18.01 -8.72 -17.63
C TYR A 41 -16.79 -9.40 -18.28
N ARG A 42 -15.70 -8.66 -18.38
CA ARG A 42 -14.40 -9.12 -18.86
C ARG A 42 -13.38 -9.01 -17.73
N LEU A 43 -12.47 -9.97 -17.64
CA LEU A 43 -11.37 -9.93 -16.67
C LEU A 43 -10.40 -8.80 -17.03
N ARG A 44 -10.08 -7.94 -16.03
CA ARG A 44 -9.16 -6.82 -16.17
C ARG A 44 -7.86 -7.01 -15.43
N CYS A 45 -7.90 -7.76 -14.33
CA CYS A 45 -6.75 -8.07 -13.52
C CYS A 45 -7.03 -9.39 -12.79
N VAL A 46 -6.03 -10.24 -12.67
CA VAL A 46 -6.02 -11.38 -11.74
C VAL A 46 -4.66 -11.52 -11.10
N SER A 47 -4.64 -11.76 -9.81
CA SER A 47 -3.48 -12.16 -9.04
C SER A 47 -3.78 -13.50 -8.38
N GLY A 48 -2.97 -14.52 -8.71
CA GLY A 48 -2.89 -15.75 -7.95
C GLY A 48 -1.79 -15.64 -6.89
N TYR A 49 -1.99 -16.27 -5.74
CA TYR A 49 -1.01 -16.32 -4.67
C TYR A 49 -1.25 -17.55 -3.78
N GLU A 50 -0.25 -17.93 -2.99
CA GLU A 50 -0.40 -18.96 -1.95
C GLU A 50 -0.97 -18.34 -0.68
N SER A 51 -1.82 -19.06 0.01
CA SER A 51 -2.28 -18.76 1.35
C SER A 51 -2.52 -20.06 2.10
N ASN A 52 -1.74 -20.29 3.16
CA ASN A 52 -1.80 -21.51 3.96
C ASN A 52 -1.71 -22.79 3.10
N GLY A 53 -0.78 -22.84 2.15
CA GLY A 53 -0.54 -23.99 1.27
C GLY A 53 -1.57 -24.17 0.16
N GLN A 54 -2.46 -23.20 -0.08
CA GLN A 54 -3.50 -23.27 -1.09
C GLN A 54 -3.48 -22.06 -2.02
N ALA A 55 -3.86 -22.28 -3.29
CA ALA A 55 -4.03 -21.17 -4.23
C ALA A 55 -5.21 -20.28 -3.81
N ARG A 56 -4.97 -18.97 -3.83
CA ARG A 56 -5.98 -17.92 -3.67
C ARG A 56 -5.90 -16.95 -4.83
N TYR A 57 -7.00 -16.22 -5.05
CA TYR A 57 -7.11 -15.27 -6.14
C TYR A 57 -7.73 -13.96 -5.70
N ALA A 58 -7.16 -12.86 -6.23
CA ALA A 58 -7.78 -11.55 -6.24
C ALA A 58 -7.98 -11.12 -7.70
N ALA A 59 -9.12 -10.53 -8.03
CA ALA A 59 -9.41 -10.19 -9.43
C ALA A 59 -10.37 -9.02 -9.56
N ILE A 60 -10.29 -8.35 -10.72
CA ILE A 60 -11.13 -7.23 -11.13
C ILE A 60 -11.74 -7.54 -12.50
N TRP A 61 -13.02 -7.30 -12.63
CA TRP A 61 -13.78 -7.43 -13.89
C TRP A 61 -14.52 -6.12 -14.18
N ASP A 62 -14.75 -5.82 -15.44
CA ASP A 62 -15.62 -4.72 -15.85
C ASP A 62 -16.43 -5.08 -17.10
N GLN A 63 -17.50 -4.30 -17.36
CA GLN A 63 -18.34 -4.46 -18.55
C GLN A 63 -17.81 -3.68 -19.77
N SER A 64 -16.48 -3.59 -19.91
CA SER A 64 -15.89 -2.98 -21.11
C SER A 64 -16.11 -3.84 -22.35
N THR A 65 -16.26 -3.19 -23.48
CA THR A 65 -16.23 -3.85 -24.77
C THR A 65 -14.81 -4.10 -25.24
N GLY A 66 -14.62 -5.04 -26.17
CA GLY A 66 -13.29 -5.32 -26.71
C GLY A 66 -13.25 -6.57 -27.58
N PRO A 67 -12.08 -6.92 -28.10
CA PRO A 67 -11.90 -8.09 -28.95
C PRO A 67 -12.16 -9.40 -28.18
N ALA A 68 -12.24 -10.51 -28.91
CA ALA A 68 -12.29 -11.84 -28.31
C ALA A 68 -11.12 -12.04 -27.34
N TRP A 69 -11.37 -12.67 -26.21
CA TRP A 69 -10.41 -12.85 -25.13
C TRP A 69 -10.58 -14.22 -24.49
N GLU A 70 -9.51 -14.69 -23.89
CA GLU A 70 -9.45 -15.92 -23.10
C GLU A 70 -8.62 -15.69 -21.84
N ALA A 71 -9.01 -16.36 -20.75
CA ALA A 71 -8.26 -16.34 -19.51
C ALA A 71 -8.22 -17.72 -18.87
N HIS A 72 -7.08 -18.05 -18.29
CA HIS A 72 -6.84 -19.32 -17.61
C HIS A 72 -6.13 -19.07 -16.28
N HIS A 73 -6.31 -19.98 -15.32
CA HIS A 73 -5.65 -19.94 -14.02
C HIS A 73 -5.24 -21.34 -13.56
N GLY A 74 -4.39 -21.44 -12.56
CA GLY A 74 -3.93 -22.73 -12.05
C GLY A 74 -3.07 -23.52 -13.04
N LEU A 75 -2.52 -22.86 -14.07
CA LEU A 75 -1.68 -23.50 -15.06
C LEU A 75 -0.29 -23.76 -14.50
N THR A 76 0.21 -25.00 -14.58
CA THR A 76 1.64 -25.26 -14.39
C THR A 76 2.47 -24.58 -15.47
N ALA A 77 3.78 -24.43 -15.27
CA ALA A 77 4.66 -23.78 -16.26
C ALA A 77 4.54 -24.43 -17.65
N ALA A 78 4.47 -25.75 -17.73
CA ALA A 78 4.30 -26.48 -18.99
C ALA A 78 2.94 -26.20 -19.64
N GLN A 79 1.85 -26.21 -18.87
CA GLN A 79 0.51 -25.91 -19.35
C GLN A 79 0.40 -24.44 -19.80
N TYR A 80 0.99 -23.51 -19.03
CA TYR A 80 1.03 -22.10 -19.40
C TYR A 80 1.74 -21.91 -20.75
N GLN A 81 2.93 -22.51 -20.93
CA GLN A 81 3.68 -22.40 -22.18
C GLN A 81 2.90 -23.02 -23.37
N SER A 82 2.25 -24.16 -23.17
CA SER A 82 1.43 -24.80 -24.20
C SER A 82 0.24 -23.91 -24.59
N THR A 83 -0.51 -23.40 -23.60
CA THR A 83 -1.65 -22.49 -23.80
C THR A 83 -1.19 -21.19 -24.48
N PHE A 84 -0.06 -20.63 -24.03
CA PHE A 84 0.54 -19.44 -24.65
C PHE A 84 0.81 -19.65 -26.15
N ASN A 85 1.46 -20.77 -26.51
CA ASN A 85 1.80 -21.07 -27.91
C ASN A 85 0.53 -21.29 -28.76
N ASP A 86 -0.46 -22.00 -28.24
CA ASP A 86 -1.74 -22.23 -28.91
C ASP A 86 -2.47 -20.91 -29.17
N LEU A 87 -2.63 -20.06 -28.14
CA LEU A 87 -3.32 -18.79 -28.28
C LEU A 87 -2.55 -17.81 -29.19
N LEU A 88 -1.22 -17.80 -29.11
CA LEU A 88 -0.39 -17.02 -30.02
C LEU A 88 -0.62 -17.41 -31.49
N SER A 89 -0.71 -18.72 -31.77
CA SER A 89 -1.00 -19.25 -33.13
C SER A 89 -2.38 -18.85 -33.64
N LYS A 90 -3.35 -18.59 -32.75
CA LYS A 90 -4.71 -18.13 -33.04
C LYS A 90 -4.84 -16.60 -33.11
N GLY A 91 -3.71 -15.87 -33.01
CA GLY A 91 -3.63 -14.41 -33.10
C GLY A 91 -4.00 -13.68 -31.81
N TYR A 92 -3.96 -14.34 -30.67
CA TYR A 92 -4.08 -13.70 -29.37
C TYR A 92 -2.73 -13.16 -28.90
N ARG A 93 -2.76 -12.12 -28.10
CA ARG A 93 -1.60 -11.57 -27.40
C ARG A 93 -1.86 -11.50 -25.88
N LEU A 94 -0.83 -11.78 -25.12
CA LEU A 94 -0.91 -11.74 -23.67
C LEU A 94 -1.12 -10.31 -23.18
N GLN A 95 -2.13 -10.09 -22.32
CA GLN A 95 -2.46 -8.80 -21.74
C GLN A 95 -1.85 -8.65 -20.34
N PHE A 96 -1.97 -9.68 -19.52
CA PHE A 96 -1.35 -9.73 -18.21
C PHE A 96 -1.14 -11.19 -17.78
N VAL A 97 -0.22 -11.37 -16.84
CA VAL A 97 0.13 -12.66 -16.26
C VAL A 97 0.45 -12.49 -14.77
N SER A 98 -0.04 -13.40 -13.95
CA SER A 98 0.34 -13.56 -12.55
C SER A 98 1.02 -14.92 -12.39
N GLY A 99 2.29 -14.91 -11.99
CA GLY A 99 2.97 -16.11 -11.50
C GLY A 99 2.81 -16.22 -9.99
N TYR A 100 2.74 -17.44 -9.47
CA TYR A 100 2.67 -17.70 -8.02
C TYR A 100 3.13 -19.13 -7.73
N GLY A 101 3.68 -19.34 -6.53
CA GLY A 101 4.08 -20.66 -6.05
C GLY A 101 2.99 -21.26 -5.17
N VAL A 102 2.69 -22.55 -5.29
CA VAL A 102 1.85 -23.29 -4.34
C VAL A 102 2.42 -24.68 -4.16
N GLY A 103 2.72 -25.05 -2.92
CA GLY A 103 3.27 -26.38 -2.64
C GLY A 103 4.57 -26.67 -3.39
N GLY A 104 5.37 -25.64 -3.66
CA GLY A 104 6.63 -25.76 -4.39
C GLY A 104 6.49 -25.84 -5.91
N GLN A 105 5.32 -25.61 -6.48
CA GLN A 105 5.07 -25.58 -7.92
C GLN A 105 4.86 -24.16 -8.44
N ASP A 106 5.45 -23.86 -9.61
CA ASP A 106 5.11 -22.66 -10.39
C ASP A 106 3.71 -22.79 -10.97
N LEU A 107 2.86 -21.84 -10.65
CA LEU A 107 1.53 -21.73 -11.23
C LEU A 107 1.33 -20.36 -11.86
N TYR A 108 0.43 -20.31 -12.85
CA TYR A 108 0.14 -19.10 -13.63
C TYR A 108 -1.36 -18.87 -13.79
N ALA A 109 -1.74 -17.57 -13.68
CA ALA A 109 -3.02 -17.07 -14.14
C ALA A 109 -2.77 -15.98 -15.17
N ALA A 110 -3.50 -15.99 -16.30
CA ALA A 110 -3.21 -15.06 -17.37
C ALA A 110 -4.45 -14.80 -18.25
N CYS A 111 -4.42 -13.68 -18.97
CA CYS A 111 -5.44 -13.29 -19.93
C CYS A 111 -4.81 -12.88 -21.25
N TRP A 112 -5.42 -13.30 -22.32
CA TRP A 112 -5.05 -13.00 -23.70
C TRP A 112 -6.26 -12.41 -24.43
N ASP A 113 -6.01 -11.55 -25.42
CA ASP A 113 -7.06 -11.08 -26.32
C ASP A 113 -6.54 -10.90 -27.75
N LYS A 114 -7.46 -10.67 -28.69
CA LYS A 114 -7.15 -10.40 -30.11
C LYS A 114 -6.95 -8.91 -30.41
N SER A 115 -6.45 -8.13 -29.45
CA SER A 115 -6.13 -6.74 -29.70
C SER A 115 -4.96 -6.61 -30.68
N ALA A 116 -5.05 -5.63 -31.57
CA ALA A 116 -3.90 -5.20 -32.36
C ALA A 116 -2.91 -4.41 -31.47
N GLY A 117 -1.64 -4.37 -31.85
CA GLY A 117 -0.65 -3.61 -31.12
C GLY A 117 0.76 -3.80 -31.66
N PRO A 118 1.76 -3.10 -31.10
CA PRO A 118 3.14 -3.19 -31.52
C PRO A 118 3.74 -4.57 -31.24
N ALA A 119 4.93 -4.81 -31.76
CA ALA A 119 5.73 -5.99 -31.45
C ALA A 119 5.90 -6.12 -29.92
N TRP A 120 5.79 -7.33 -29.43
CA TRP A 120 5.81 -7.61 -27.98
C TRP A 120 6.57 -8.89 -27.68
N GLN A 121 7.01 -9.02 -26.45
CA GLN A 121 7.70 -10.17 -25.89
C GLN A 121 7.14 -10.46 -24.49
N ALA A 122 7.10 -11.73 -24.13
CA ALA A 122 6.80 -12.15 -22.76
C ALA A 122 7.78 -13.25 -22.31
N ARG A 123 8.06 -13.27 -21.04
CA ARG A 123 8.87 -14.32 -20.40
C ARG A 123 8.27 -14.63 -19.02
N HIS A 124 8.47 -15.84 -18.57
CA HIS A 124 8.05 -16.30 -17.25
C HIS A 124 9.11 -17.23 -16.64
N GLY A 125 8.99 -17.56 -15.36
CA GLY A 125 9.93 -18.43 -14.67
C GLY A 125 11.38 -17.88 -14.60
N MET A 126 11.55 -16.57 -14.74
CA MET A 126 12.87 -15.92 -14.67
C MET A 126 13.25 -15.68 -13.22
N ASN A 127 14.39 -16.17 -12.75
CA ASN A 127 14.95 -15.68 -11.50
C ASN A 127 15.42 -14.22 -11.63
N ALA A 128 15.77 -13.57 -10.53
CA ALA A 128 16.10 -12.14 -10.52
C ALA A 128 17.24 -11.77 -11.51
N ALA A 129 18.27 -12.60 -11.60
CA ALA A 129 19.40 -12.36 -12.51
C ALA A 129 18.98 -12.45 -14.00
N THR A 130 18.21 -13.50 -14.33
CA THR A 130 17.67 -13.70 -15.68
C THR A 130 16.67 -12.59 -16.04
N TYR A 131 15.82 -12.17 -15.10
CA TYR A 131 14.89 -11.06 -15.30
C TYR A 131 15.65 -9.77 -15.62
N GLN A 132 16.68 -9.41 -14.83
CA GLN A 132 17.47 -8.20 -15.08
C GLN A 132 18.21 -8.24 -16.41
N SER A 133 18.82 -9.38 -16.77
CA SER A 133 19.49 -9.55 -18.07
C SER A 133 18.50 -9.40 -19.22
N THR A 134 17.37 -10.11 -19.18
CA THR A 134 16.31 -10.02 -20.20
C THR A 134 15.73 -8.60 -20.30
N PHE A 135 15.54 -7.92 -19.16
CA PHE A 135 15.09 -6.53 -19.13
C PHE A 135 16.06 -5.61 -19.88
N ASN A 136 17.37 -5.71 -19.60
CA ASN A 136 18.39 -4.88 -20.25
C ASN A 136 18.46 -5.17 -21.76
N ASP A 137 18.42 -6.44 -22.15
CA ASP A 137 18.46 -6.86 -23.55
C ASP A 137 17.26 -6.33 -24.34
N LEU A 138 16.06 -6.46 -23.81
CA LEU A 138 14.84 -5.97 -24.47
C LEU A 138 14.79 -4.44 -24.50
N LEU A 139 15.24 -3.77 -23.45
CA LEU A 139 15.36 -2.31 -23.41
C LEU A 139 16.30 -1.82 -24.51
N SER A 140 17.46 -2.46 -24.73
CA SER A 140 18.40 -2.12 -25.80
C SER A 140 17.81 -2.29 -27.19
N GLN A 141 16.83 -3.19 -27.35
CA GLN A 141 16.09 -3.43 -28.60
C GLN A 141 14.88 -2.50 -28.79
N GLY A 142 14.67 -1.52 -27.89
CA GLY A 142 13.60 -0.54 -27.94
C GLY A 142 12.26 -1.05 -27.41
N TYR A 143 12.25 -2.12 -26.62
CA TYR A 143 11.07 -2.54 -25.88
C TYR A 143 10.98 -1.80 -24.55
N ARG A 144 9.77 -1.62 -24.05
CA ARG A 144 9.46 -1.07 -22.71
C ARG A 144 8.64 -2.08 -21.91
N LEU A 145 8.87 -2.13 -20.62
CA LEU A 145 8.08 -2.99 -19.74
C LEU A 145 6.61 -2.52 -19.71
N ARG A 146 5.69 -3.48 -19.81
CA ARG A 146 4.24 -3.25 -19.72
C ARG A 146 3.61 -3.90 -18.51
N TRP A 147 4.17 -5.01 -18.07
CA TRP A 147 3.65 -5.79 -16.95
C TRP A 147 4.77 -6.56 -16.26
N VAL A 148 4.71 -6.65 -14.94
CA VAL A 148 5.59 -7.49 -14.15
C VAL A 148 4.82 -8.14 -12.99
N SER A 149 5.07 -9.43 -12.80
CA SER A 149 4.63 -10.22 -11.66
C SER A 149 5.85 -10.85 -11.02
N GLY A 150 6.16 -10.47 -9.79
CA GLY A 150 7.14 -11.14 -8.94
C GLY A 150 6.44 -12.14 -8.04
N TYR A 151 7.02 -13.30 -7.83
CA TYR A 151 6.48 -14.38 -7.00
C TYR A 151 7.60 -15.27 -6.45
N VAL A 152 7.27 -16.16 -5.53
CA VAL A 152 8.24 -17.03 -4.87
C VAL A 152 7.86 -18.50 -5.04
N VAL A 153 8.86 -19.34 -5.31
CA VAL A 153 8.73 -20.80 -5.33
C VAL A 153 9.93 -21.39 -4.58
N ASN A 154 9.68 -22.22 -3.57
CA ASN A 154 10.73 -22.85 -2.77
C ASN A 154 11.78 -21.84 -2.26
N GLY A 155 11.34 -20.68 -1.77
CA GLY A 155 12.22 -19.66 -1.20
C GLY A 155 13.08 -18.89 -2.22
N THR A 156 12.81 -19.05 -3.51
CA THR A 156 13.47 -18.30 -4.60
C THR A 156 12.48 -17.41 -5.31
N ASP A 157 12.87 -16.17 -5.56
CA ASP A 157 12.05 -15.21 -6.29
C ASP A 157 12.17 -15.39 -7.81
N TYR A 158 11.01 -15.36 -8.44
CA TYR A 158 10.83 -15.46 -9.88
C TYR A 158 9.98 -14.32 -10.43
N TYR A 159 10.07 -14.13 -11.75
CA TYR A 159 9.35 -13.06 -12.46
C TYR A 159 8.71 -13.58 -13.72
N ALA A 160 7.48 -13.09 -13.97
CA ALA A 160 6.83 -13.14 -15.27
C ALA A 160 6.59 -11.70 -15.74
N ALA A 161 6.86 -11.41 -17.01
CA ALA A 161 6.79 -10.05 -17.50
C ALA A 161 6.46 -9.94 -18.99
N ILE A 162 5.91 -8.79 -19.37
CA ILE A 162 5.52 -8.45 -20.74
C ILE A 162 6.19 -7.14 -21.13
N TRP A 163 6.78 -7.11 -22.32
CA TRP A 163 7.36 -5.92 -22.93
C TRP A 163 6.76 -5.70 -24.31
N ASP A 164 6.66 -4.45 -24.74
CA ASP A 164 6.27 -4.12 -26.11
C ASP A 164 7.02 -2.90 -26.65
N LYS A 165 6.86 -2.64 -27.95
CA LYS A 165 7.42 -1.46 -28.63
C LYS A 165 6.40 -0.31 -28.73
N SER A 166 5.51 -0.18 -27.75
CA SER A 166 4.58 0.96 -27.72
C SER A 166 5.33 2.27 -27.53
N SER A 167 4.84 3.32 -28.19
CA SER A 167 5.20 4.69 -27.84
C SER A 167 4.54 5.10 -26.53
N GLY A 168 5.09 6.10 -25.85
CA GLY A 168 4.51 6.64 -24.63
C GLY A 168 5.49 7.51 -23.85
N GLY A 169 5.03 8.08 -22.74
CA GLY A 169 5.83 8.91 -21.86
C GLY A 169 6.96 8.16 -21.15
N ALA A 170 7.70 8.88 -20.33
CA ALA A 170 8.75 8.30 -19.52
C ALA A 170 8.17 7.24 -18.55
N TRP A 171 8.96 6.25 -18.22
CA TRP A 171 8.58 5.17 -17.33
C TRP A 171 9.74 4.73 -16.44
N GLN A 172 9.43 4.14 -15.31
CA GLN A 172 10.39 3.61 -14.34
C GLN A 172 9.92 2.23 -13.89
N ALA A 173 10.85 1.30 -13.73
CA ALA A 173 10.55 -0.02 -13.15
C ALA A 173 11.61 -0.37 -12.10
N ARG A 174 11.20 -1.07 -11.08
CA ARG A 174 12.07 -1.61 -10.03
C ARG A 174 11.57 -2.99 -9.64
N HIS A 175 12.47 -3.85 -9.20
CA HIS A 175 12.16 -5.14 -8.61
C HIS A 175 13.05 -5.38 -7.39
N ARG A 176 12.71 -6.38 -6.57
CA ARG A 176 13.39 -6.66 -5.31
C ARG A 176 13.49 -5.45 -4.37
N MET A 177 12.55 -4.54 -4.45
CA MET A 177 12.46 -3.47 -3.47
C MET A 177 11.97 -4.03 -2.15
N THR A 178 12.64 -3.74 -1.06
CA THR A 178 12.07 -3.94 0.28
C THR A 178 10.83 -3.05 0.46
N ALA A 179 10.03 -3.26 1.50
CA ALA A 179 8.87 -2.41 1.78
C ALA A 179 9.28 -0.93 1.91
N SER A 180 10.38 -0.63 2.59
CA SER A 180 10.92 0.72 2.71
C SER A 180 11.39 1.32 1.37
N ASP A 181 12.09 0.52 0.55
CA ASP A 181 12.52 0.96 -0.78
C ASP A 181 11.31 1.27 -1.66
N TYR A 182 10.28 0.43 -1.61
CA TYR A 182 9.06 0.64 -2.39
C TYR A 182 8.37 1.95 -2.01
N VAL A 183 8.17 2.22 -0.72
CA VAL A 183 7.55 3.47 -0.23
C VAL A 183 8.36 4.68 -0.67
N THR A 184 9.68 4.64 -0.50
CA THR A 184 10.60 5.73 -0.89
C THR A 184 10.56 5.99 -2.40
N GLN A 185 10.62 4.93 -3.21
CA GLN A 185 10.57 5.05 -4.68
C GLN A 185 9.19 5.53 -5.16
N ALA A 186 8.10 5.00 -4.59
CA ALA A 186 6.75 5.41 -4.93
C ALA A 186 6.52 6.90 -4.65
N ALA A 187 6.93 7.39 -3.47
CA ALA A 187 6.85 8.81 -3.13
C ALA A 187 7.72 9.68 -4.05
N THR A 188 8.94 9.23 -4.37
CA THR A 188 9.85 9.94 -5.26
C THR A 188 9.27 10.06 -6.67
N PHE A 189 8.75 8.97 -7.24
CA PHE A 189 8.18 8.97 -8.58
C PHE A 189 6.85 9.71 -8.64
N ALA A 190 6.02 9.65 -7.61
CA ALA A 190 4.80 10.46 -7.52
C ALA A 190 5.10 11.97 -7.56
N LYS A 191 6.12 12.44 -6.82
CA LYS A 191 6.59 13.84 -6.86
C LYS A 191 7.11 14.24 -8.26
N GLN A 192 7.63 13.30 -9.02
CA GLN A 192 8.10 13.50 -10.40
C GLN A 192 6.99 13.37 -11.46
N GLY A 193 5.73 13.19 -11.06
CA GLY A 193 4.58 13.08 -11.94
C GLY A 193 4.44 11.71 -12.62
N TYR A 194 4.93 10.64 -11.99
CA TYR A 194 4.65 9.26 -12.43
C TYR A 194 3.46 8.69 -11.70
N GLN A 195 2.69 7.88 -12.39
CA GLN A 195 1.60 7.06 -11.84
C GLN A 195 2.04 5.60 -11.79
N LEU A 196 1.73 4.92 -10.69
CA LEU A 196 1.91 3.48 -10.56
C LEU A 196 0.94 2.75 -11.50
N VAL A 197 1.45 1.79 -12.26
CA VAL A 197 0.68 1.02 -13.26
C VAL A 197 0.45 -0.41 -12.82
N CYS A 198 1.48 -1.05 -12.26
CA CYS A 198 1.33 -2.35 -11.62
C CYS A 198 2.32 -2.48 -10.46
N VAL A 199 1.95 -3.30 -9.48
CA VAL A 199 2.78 -3.64 -8.33
C VAL A 199 2.52 -5.08 -7.92
N SER A 200 3.58 -5.84 -7.72
CA SER A 200 3.50 -7.22 -7.25
C SER A 200 4.28 -7.32 -5.94
N GLY A 201 3.60 -7.75 -4.87
CA GLY A 201 4.22 -8.08 -3.59
C GLY A 201 4.54 -9.58 -3.52
N TYR A 202 5.60 -9.94 -2.84
CA TYR A 202 6.01 -11.33 -2.59
C TYR A 202 6.98 -11.40 -1.41
N SER A 203 6.98 -12.52 -0.68
CA SER A 203 7.77 -12.67 0.55
C SER A 203 8.73 -13.85 0.45
N PHE A 204 10.00 -13.65 0.76
CA PHE A 204 10.98 -14.71 0.92
C PHE A 204 12.12 -14.31 1.88
N GLY A 205 12.73 -15.29 2.50
CA GLY A 205 13.82 -15.04 3.45
C GLY A 205 13.42 -14.17 4.64
N GLY A 206 12.15 -14.20 5.06
CA GLY A 206 11.62 -13.42 6.18
C GLY A 206 11.37 -11.96 5.88
N ARG A 207 11.25 -11.57 4.59
CA ARG A 207 11.01 -10.16 4.18
C ARG A 207 10.07 -10.07 3.01
N ASP A 208 9.32 -8.97 2.98
CA ASP A 208 8.48 -8.59 1.85
C ASP A 208 9.28 -7.80 0.82
N TYR A 209 9.00 -8.11 -0.43
CA TYR A 209 9.59 -7.45 -1.59
C TYR A 209 8.52 -7.04 -2.59
N TYR A 210 8.87 -6.04 -3.40
CA TYR A 210 7.97 -5.50 -4.44
C TYR A 210 8.67 -5.40 -5.78
N ALA A 211 7.92 -5.71 -6.83
CA ALA A 211 8.24 -5.35 -8.20
C ALA A 211 7.16 -4.40 -8.71
N ALA A 212 7.54 -3.29 -9.34
CA ALA A 212 6.59 -2.26 -9.73
C ALA A 212 7.00 -1.50 -10.99
N LEU A 213 5.99 -0.95 -11.67
CA LEU A 213 6.11 -0.14 -12.89
C LEU A 213 5.34 1.17 -12.70
N TRP A 214 5.99 2.27 -13.03
CA TRP A 214 5.42 3.63 -13.05
C TRP A 214 5.53 4.24 -14.44
N GLN A 215 4.57 5.07 -14.83
CA GLN A 215 4.51 5.73 -16.13
C GLN A 215 4.08 7.20 -16.03
N GLN A 216 4.50 8.01 -17.01
CA GLN A 216 4.02 9.37 -17.29
C GLN A 216 3.26 9.39 -18.62
N PRO A 217 2.33 10.33 -18.84
CA PRO A 217 1.79 11.28 -17.87
C PRO A 217 0.82 10.60 -16.90
N VAL A 218 0.58 11.24 -15.75
CA VAL A 218 -0.49 10.86 -14.83
C VAL A 218 -1.85 11.14 -15.48
N SER A 219 -2.75 10.17 -15.47
CA SER A 219 -4.11 10.32 -15.96
C SER A 219 -5.09 10.36 -14.78
N GLY A 220 -5.59 11.57 -14.46
CA GLY A 220 -6.60 11.73 -13.41
C GLY A 220 -6.07 11.58 -11.97
N GLN A 221 -6.99 11.47 -11.01
CA GLN A 221 -6.66 11.21 -9.61
C GLN A 221 -6.53 9.71 -9.39
N TRP A 222 -5.50 9.32 -8.67
CA TRP A 222 -5.24 7.93 -8.32
C TRP A 222 -4.62 7.82 -6.94
N THR A 223 -4.69 6.64 -6.35
CA THR A 223 -4.01 6.28 -5.11
C THR A 223 -3.63 4.83 -5.12
N SER A 224 -2.64 4.46 -4.34
CA SER A 224 -2.18 3.07 -4.20
C SER A 224 -1.72 2.78 -2.79
N TYR A 225 -1.91 1.55 -2.37
CA TYR A 225 -1.44 1.04 -1.09
C TYR A 225 -0.88 -0.35 -1.28
N ALA A 226 0.07 -0.74 -0.43
CA ALA A 226 0.70 -2.05 -0.46
C ALA A 226 0.93 -2.57 0.97
N GLY A 227 1.13 -3.88 1.13
CA GLY A 227 1.29 -4.49 2.45
C GLY A 227 0.03 -4.48 3.30
N MET A 228 -1.15 -4.38 2.69
CA MET A 228 -2.43 -4.31 3.41
C MET A 228 -2.93 -5.69 3.80
N PRO A 229 -3.16 -5.99 5.08
CA PRO A 229 -3.94 -7.14 5.52
C PRO A 229 -5.34 -7.16 4.87
N SER A 230 -5.94 -8.34 4.75
CA SER A 230 -7.24 -8.52 4.09
C SER A 230 -8.34 -7.61 4.65
N SER A 231 -8.40 -7.44 5.96
CA SER A 231 -9.37 -6.56 6.62
C SER A 231 -9.15 -5.09 6.30
N THR A 232 -7.88 -4.65 6.28
CA THR A 232 -7.48 -3.28 5.91
C THR A 232 -7.78 -3.01 4.44
N TYR A 233 -7.44 -3.96 3.56
CA TYR A 233 -7.76 -3.85 2.13
C TYR A 233 -9.27 -3.68 1.92
N GLN A 234 -10.11 -4.49 2.57
CA GLN A 234 -11.57 -4.39 2.45
C GLN A 234 -12.11 -3.06 3.00
N SER A 235 -11.60 -2.60 4.14
CA SER A 235 -12.01 -1.32 4.73
C SER A 235 -11.68 -0.16 3.80
N LEU A 236 -10.45 -0.10 3.32
CA LEU A 236 -9.98 0.93 2.39
C LEU A 236 -10.72 0.89 1.05
N PHE A 237 -10.97 -0.33 0.53
CA PHE A 237 -11.77 -0.54 -0.66
C PHE A 237 -13.15 0.12 -0.53
N ASN A 238 -13.86 -0.12 0.59
CA ASN A 238 -15.18 0.45 0.83
C ASN A 238 -15.12 1.99 0.94
N GLN A 239 -14.10 2.53 1.62
CA GLN A 239 -13.92 3.98 1.76
C GLN A 239 -13.62 4.66 0.41
N LEU A 240 -12.74 4.08 -0.39
CA LEU A 240 -12.38 4.62 -1.70
C LEU A 240 -13.54 4.52 -2.69
N GLN A 241 -14.28 3.42 -2.67
CA GLN A 241 -15.50 3.25 -3.47
C GLN A 241 -16.53 4.33 -3.11
N ALA A 242 -16.76 4.61 -1.84
CA ALA A 242 -17.67 5.66 -1.40
C ALA A 242 -17.23 7.07 -1.85
N LYS A 243 -15.93 7.27 -2.07
CA LYS A 243 -15.34 8.50 -2.63
C LYS A 243 -15.30 8.52 -4.17
N GLY A 244 -15.90 7.53 -4.85
CA GLY A 244 -15.95 7.46 -6.32
C GLY A 244 -14.72 6.86 -7.00
N TYR A 245 -13.80 6.25 -6.23
CA TYR A 245 -12.68 5.53 -6.81
C TYR A 245 -13.11 4.11 -7.22
N ARG A 246 -12.44 3.60 -8.24
CA ARG A 246 -12.57 2.21 -8.71
C ARG A 246 -11.19 1.53 -8.69
N PRO A 247 -11.09 0.23 -8.35
CA PRO A 247 -9.83 -0.47 -8.41
C PRO A 247 -9.40 -0.68 -9.87
N SER A 248 -8.16 -0.35 -10.19
CA SER A 248 -7.56 -0.61 -11.51
C SER A 248 -6.57 -1.77 -11.48
N PHE A 249 -6.03 -2.07 -10.30
CA PHE A 249 -5.07 -3.15 -10.11
C PHE A 249 -5.19 -3.74 -8.69
N VAL A 250 -4.98 -5.06 -8.58
CA VAL A 250 -4.83 -5.75 -7.30
C VAL A 250 -3.83 -6.90 -7.42
N ALA A 251 -2.95 -7.03 -6.44
CA ALA A 251 -2.09 -8.20 -6.25
C ALA A 251 -2.18 -8.66 -4.80
N GLY A 252 -2.33 -9.99 -4.60
CA GLY A 252 -2.26 -10.64 -3.31
C GLY A 252 -0.95 -11.40 -3.15
N TYR A 253 -0.49 -11.58 -1.93
CA TYR A 253 0.62 -12.44 -1.58
C TYR A 253 0.52 -12.86 -0.11
N GLU A 254 1.11 -14.01 0.23
CA GLU A 254 1.24 -14.43 1.61
C GLU A 254 2.51 -13.84 2.21
N ALA A 255 2.36 -13.10 3.30
CA ALA A 255 3.49 -12.56 4.03
C ALA A 255 4.15 -13.65 4.89
N VAL A 256 5.48 -13.70 4.87
CA VAL A 256 6.24 -14.53 5.79
C VAL A 256 6.17 -13.99 7.22
N GLN A 257 6.03 -12.67 7.33
CA GLN A 257 5.75 -11.97 8.59
C GLN A 257 4.62 -10.96 8.32
N PRO A 258 3.46 -11.13 8.93
CA PRO A 258 2.32 -10.23 8.72
C PRO A 258 2.59 -8.84 9.28
N LEU A 259 1.81 -7.87 8.84
CA LEU A 259 1.64 -6.61 9.57
C LEU A 259 1.29 -6.94 11.02
N GLU A 260 2.06 -6.45 11.99
CA GLU A 260 1.78 -6.76 13.38
C GLU A 260 0.47 -6.12 13.81
N VAL A 261 0.26 -4.86 13.45
CA VAL A 261 -1.03 -4.19 13.67
C VAL A 261 -1.15 -2.88 12.89
N LEU A 262 -2.38 -2.56 12.46
CA LEU A 262 -2.77 -1.26 11.90
C LEU A 262 -4.12 -0.85 12.45
N ILE A 263 -4.26 0.41 12.88
CA ILE A 263 -5.53 0.98 13.36
C ILE A 263 -5.91 2.20 12.51
N PRO A 264 -7.21 2.50 12.33
CA PRO A 264 -7.67 3.64 11.55
C PRO A 264 -7.56 4.97 12.32
N PHE A 265 -6.34 5.28 12.77
CA PHE A 265 -6.02 6.52 13.47
C PHE A 265 -5.22 7.44 12.55
N GLU A 266 -5.70 8.67 12.37
CA GLU A 266 -5.04 9.70 11.57
C GLU A 266 -4.96 10.99 12.37
N VAL A 267 -3.80 11.63 12.38
CA VAL A 267 -3.60 12.94 13.01
C VAL A 267 -4.00 14.04 12.03
N GLN A 268 -4.83 14.95 12.50
CA GLN A 268 -5.21 16.14 11.75
C GLN A 268 -3.97 17.03 11.49
N LYS A 269 -3.96 17.72 10.36
CA LYS A 269 -2.96 18.78 10.15
C LYS A 269 -3.08 19.84 11.24
N GLN A 270 -1.95 20.24 11.82
CA GLN A 270 -1.95 21.37 12.77
C GLN A 270 -2.32 22.68 12.09
N LEU A 271 -3.08 23.52 12.79
CA LEU A 271 -3.57 24.77 12.25
C LEU A 271 -2.57 25.92 12.41
N GLU A 272 -1.69 25.85 13.40
CA GLU A 272 -0.64 26.82 13.67
C GLU A 272 0.72 26.11 13.89
N SER A 273 1.83 26.83 13.73
CA SER A 273 3.17 26.22 13.71
C SER A 273 3.58 25.50 15.02
N GLU A 274 3.03 25.93 16.15
CA GLU A 274 3.35 25.34 17.47
C GLU A 274 2.26 24.39 17.99
N TRP A 275 1.25 24.03 17.19
CA TRP A 275 0.06 23.31 17.65
C TRP A 275 0.08 21.80 17.39
N CYS A 276 1.25 21.19 17.19
CA CYS A 276 1.34 19.73 17.01
C CYS A 276 0.70 18.94 18.17
N TRP A 277 0.90 19.38 19.42
CA TRP A 277 0.29 18.80 20.60
C TRP A 277 -1.24 18.90 20.63
N ALA A 278 -1.77 20.03 20.15
CA ALA A 278 -3.22 20.23 20.05
C ALA A 278 -3.82 19.42 18.91
N ALA A 279 -3.15 19.31 17.77
CA ALA A 279 -3.57 18.49 16.64
C ALA A 279 -3.64 17.01 17.02
N VAL A 280 -2.59 16.48 17.66
CA VAL A 280 -2.53 15.09 18.10
C VAL A 280 -3.64 14.77 19.11
N SER A 281 -3.79 15.58 20.18
CA SER A 281 -4.81 15.32 21.20
C SER A 281 -6.25 15.44 20.70
N THR A 282 -6.51 16.42 19.80
CA THR A 282 -7.82 16.55 19.14
C THR A 282 -8.12 15.31 18.27
N SER A 283 -7.12 14.81 17.55
CA SER A 283 -7.28 13.61 16.71
C SER A 283 -7.54 12.35 17.54
N VAL A 284 -6.89 12.21 18.69
CA VAL A 284 -7.15 11.13 19.65
C VAL A 284 -8.59 11.21 20.16
N ALA A 285 -9.08 12.40 20.51
CA ALA A 285 -10.47 12.58 20.92
C ALA A 285 -11.47 12.16 19.84
N HIS A 286 -11.22 12.53 18.58
CA HIS A 286 -12.08 12.14 17.46
C HIS A 286 -11.97 10.64 17.11
N TYR A 287 -10.82 10.03 17.34
CA TYR A 287 -10.66 8.58 17.16
C TYR A 287 -11.54 7.78 18.12
N TYR A 288 -11.51 8.10 19.41
CA TYR A 288 -12.33 7.40 20.41
C TYR A 288 -13.81 7.83 20.38
N GLN A 289 -14.06 9.08 20.03
CA GLN A 289 -15.41 9.63 19.98
C GLN A 289 -15.60 10.39 18.65
N PRO A 290 -16.03 9.70 17.56
CA PRO A 290 -16.22 10.33 16.25
C PRO A 290 -17.22 11.49 16.22
N SER A 291 -18.13 11.56 17.21
CA SER A 291 -19.07 12.67 17.40
C SER A 291 -18.50 13.85 18.21
N SER A 292 -17.25 13.75 18.67
CA SER A 292 -16.60 14.84 19.41
C SER A 292 -16.53 16.12 18.56
N THR A 293 -16.85 17.25 19.19
CA THR A 293 -16.74 18.57 18.55
C THR A 293 -15.54 19.35 19.05
N VAL A 294 -14.65 18.74 19.82
CA VAL A 294 -13.44 19.39 20.32
C VAL A 294 -12.54 19.81 19.15
N THR A 295 -11.99 21.01 19.25
CA THR A 295 -11.12 21.59 18.22
C THR A 295 -9.75 21.91 18.78
N GLN A 296 -8.75 22.00 17.90
CA GLN A 296 -7.37 22.36 18.33
C GLN A 296 -7.34 23.66 19.13
N CYS A 297 -8.06 24.70 18.69
CA CYS A 297 -8.09 25.97 19.39
C CYS A 297 -8.73 25.92 20.78
N GLN A 298 -9.71 25.03 21.00
CA GLN A 298 -10.29 24.81 22.34
C GLN A 298 -9.31 24.11 23.27
N VAL A 299 -8.55 23.13 22.76
CA VAL A 299 -7.45 22.49 23.52
C VAL A 299 -6.38 23.53 23.90
N VAL A 300 -6.02 24.40 22.98
CA VAL A 300 -5.08 25.49 23.22
C VAL A 300 -5.61 26.47 24.27
N ASN A 301 -6.85 26.91 24.15
CA ASN A 301 -7.49 27.78 25.15
C ASN A 301 -7.41 27.20 26.54
N GLN A 302 -7.74 25.93 26.69
CA GLN A 302 -7.72 25.24 27.96
C GLN A 302 -6.30 25.17 28.56
N GLN A 303 -5.31 24.79 27.77
CA GLN A 303 -3.94 24.61 28.27
C GLN A 303 -3.25 25.96 28.60
N LEU A 304 -3.54 27.02 27.81
CA LEU A 304 -2.95 28.33 28.01
C LEU A 304 -3.77 29.22 28.94
N GLY A 305 -4.92 28.75 29.48
CA GLY A 305 -5.82 29.56 30.30
C GLY A 305 -6.43 30.75 29.56
N ARG A 306 -6.73 30.56 28.26
CA ARG A 306 -7.23 31.63 27.35
C ARG A 306 -8.63 31.31 26.84
N THR A 307 -9.24 32.28 26.18
CA THR A 307 -10.58 32.14 25.56
C THR A 307 -10.62 32.64 24.11
N ASP A 308 -9.53 33.24 23.64
CA ASP A 308 -9.46 33.96 22.35
C ASP A 308 -8.69 33.22 21.24
N CYS A 309 -8.10 32.05 21.53
CA CYS A 309 -7.27 31.35 20.54
C CYS A 309 -8.09 30.72 19.39
N CYS A 310 -9.40 30.63 19.51
CA CYS A 310 -10.26 30.25 18.37
C CYS A 310 -10.55 31.42 17.43
N SER A 311 -10.47 32.65 17.91
CA SER A 311 -10.68 33.86 17.09
C SER A 311 -9.36 34.50 16.61
N ASN A 312 -8.26 34.23 17.28
CA ASN A 312 -6.93 34.76 16.92
C ASN A 312 -5.81 33.72 17.12
N PRO A 313 -5.87 32.58 16.38
CA PRO A 313 -4.98 31.43 16.60
C PRO A 313 -3.51 31.75 16.36
N GLY A 314 -3.18 32.52 15.33
CA GLY A 314 -1.80 32.88 14.97
C GLY A 314 -1.15 33.96 15.85
N SER A 315 -1.85 34.48 16.88
CA SER A 315 -1.23 35.43 17.79
C SER A 315 -0.06 34.79 18.56
N THR A 316 0.94 35.60 18.89
CA THR A 316 2.08 35.13 19.69
C THR A 316 1.69 34.57 21.07
N ASN A 317 0.51 34.92 21.57
CA ASN A 317 -0.02 34.43 22.83
C ASN A 317 -0.76 33.08 22.70
N CYS A 318 -1.23 32.72 21.50
CA CYS A 318 -1.95 31.49 21.22
C CYS A 318 -1.11 30.45 20.47
N ASN A 319 -0.27 30.90 19.53
CA ASN A 319 0.64 30.02 18.82
C ASN A 319 1.89 29.73 19.68
N GLN A 320 1.71 28.88 20.67
CA GLN A 320 2.69 28.52 21.68
C GLN A 320 2.90 27.01 21.74
N PRO A 321 4.14 26.55 22.05
CA PRO A 321 4.37 25.15 22.38
C PRO A 321 3.58 24.75 23.62
N GLY A 322 3.16 23.49 23.68
CA GLY A 322 2.38 22.95 24.79
C GLY A 322 2.80 21.52 25.15
N TYR A 323 2.06 20.91 26.07
CA TYR A 323 2.35 19.61 26.64
C TYR A 323 1.26 18.60 26.24
N LEU A 324 1.66 17.51 25.59
CA LEU A 324 0.72 16.53 25.06
C LEU A 324 0.02 15.74 26.16
N ASP A 325 0.69 15.43 27.27
CA ASP A 325 0.09 14.76 28.44
C ASP A 325 -1.10 15.56 28.99
N GLN A 326 -0.92 16.87 29.19
CA GLN A 326 -1.98 17.76 29.66
C GLN A 326 -3.12 17.87 28.65
N ALA A 327 -2.82 17.96 27.37
CA ALA A 327 -3.81 18.03 26.31
C ALA A 327 -4.62 16.72 26.21
N LEU A 328 -3.97 15.55 26.27
CA LEU A 328 -4.62 14.25 26.31
C LEU A 328 -5.45 14.05 27.58
N GLN A 329 -4.97 14.58 28.73
CA GLN A 329 -5.74 14.56 29.98
C GLN A 329 -7.00 15.44 29.88
N PHE A 330 -6.89 16.61 29.28
CA PHE A 330 -8.04 17.49 29.04
C PHE A 330 -9.12 16.84 28.19
N VAL A 331 -8.73 16.17 27.09
CA VAL A 331 -9.71 15.44 26.27
C VAL A 331 -10.13 14.09 26.85
N GLY A 332 -9.60 13.69 28.02
CA GLY A 332 -10.01 12.48 28.76
C GLY A 332 -9.32 11.19 28.34
N HIS A 333 -8.35 11.26 27.44
CA HIS A 333 -7.78 10.09 26.77
C HIS A 333 -6.32 9.78 27.13
N LEU A 334 -5.73 10.37 28.13
CA LEU A 334 -4.41 9.96 28.64
C LEU A 334 -4.57 8.70 29.53
N ALA A 335 -3.86 7.61 29.16
CA ALA A 335 -3.73 6.44 30.03
C ALA A 335 -2.47 6.53 30.90
N SER A 336 -1.32 6.73 30.26
CA SER A 336 -0.02 6.90 30.92
C SER A 336 1.00 7.52 29.96
N ASP A 337 2.10 7.99 30.49
CA ASP A 337 3.26 8.43 29.71
C ASP A 337 4.55 7.85 30.29
N LYS A 338 5.58 7.77 29.46
CA LYS A 338 6.93 7.39 29.84
C LYS A 338 7.96 8.03 28.89
N GLY A 339 9.23 7.88 29.20
CA GLY A 339 10.33 8.22 28.27
C GLY A 339 10.22 7.45 26.96
N GLN A 340 11.30 7.37 26.21
CA GLN A 340 11.35 6.59 24.98
C GLN A 340 10.83 5.17 25.20
N GLY A 341 9.88 4.76 24.39
CA GLY A 341 9.32 3.41 24.39
C GLY A 341 10.14 2.43 23.55
N THR A 342 9.69 1.19 23.55
CA THR A 342 10.19 0.14 22.66
C THR A 342 9.21 -0.08 21.51
N TYR A 343 9.68 -0.75 20.46
CA TYR A 343 8.81 -1.21 19.37
C TYR A 343 7.64 -2.07 19.91
N GLN A 344 7.92 -2.97 20.85
CA GLN A 344 6.90 -3.84 21.47
C GLN A 344 5.87 -3.06 22.31
N ASP A 345 6.24 -1.92 22.87
CA ASP A 345 5.26 -1.05 23.54
C ASP A 345 4.24 -0.48 22.56
N LEU A 346 4.68 -0.10 21.34
CA LEU A 346 3.79 0.38 20.29
C LEU A 346 2.87 -0.74 19.80
N VAL A 347 3.44 -1.93 19.51
CA VAL A 347 2.68 -3.12 19.11
C VAL A 347 1.63 -3.47 20.16
N GLY A 348 2.01 -3.47 21.45
CA GLY A 348 1.09 -3.77 22.56
C GLY A 348 -0.09 -2.81 22.63
N ALA A 349 0.15 -1.51 22.46
CA ALA A 349 -0.91 -0.49 22.46
C ALA A 349 -1.82 -0.66 21.22
N LEU A 350 -1.25 -0.78 20.05
CA LEU A 350 -2.01 -0.92 18.80
C LEU A 350 -2.86 -2.19 18.76
N ASN A 351 -2.40 -3.30 19.32
CA ASN A 351 -3.17 -4.55 19.45
C ASN A 351 -4.45 -4.42 20.27
N THR A 352 -4.52 -3.38 21.12
CA THR A 352 -5.73 -3.04 21.87
C THR A 352 -6.51 -1.89 21.25
N ALA A 353 -6.19 -1.54 19.99
CA ALA A 353 -6.76 -0.40 19.26
C ALA A 353 -6.62 0.93 20.03
N THR A 354 -5.52 1.10 20.75
CA THR A 354 -5.20 2.34 21.46
C THR A 354 -4.02 3.04 20.77
N PRO A 355 -4.24 4.17 20.06
CA PRO A 355 -3.17 4.84 19.31
C PRO A 355 -2.12 5.43 20.25
N PRO A 356 -0.87 4.95 20.26
CA PRO A 356 0.18 5.62 21.00
C PRO A 356 0.61 6.90 20.27
N CYS A 357 0.96 7.93 21.05
CA CYS A 357 1.53 9.16 20.53
C CYS A 357 2.96 9.30 21.03
N ILE A 358 3.83 9.91 20.24
CA ILE A 358 5.24 10.04 20.60
C ILE A 358 5.72 11.48 20.44
N ARG A 359 6.73 11.85 21.27
CA ARG A 359 7.43 13.12 21.15
C ARG A 359 8.74 12.90 20.44
N ILE A 360 8.98 13.69 19.42
CA ILE A 360 10.25 13.82 18.72
C ILE A 360 10.97 15.04 19.31
N GLY A 361 12.17 14.84 19.87
CA GLY A 361 13.07 15.91 20.28
C GLY A 361 14.02 16.27 19.15
N TRP A 362 14.13 17.54 18.79
CA TRP A 362 15.05 18.00 17.75
C TRP A 362 16.48 18.23 18.30
N ALA A 363 17.50 17.94 17.51
CA ALA A 363 18.89 18.18 17.88
C ALA A 363 19.20 19.65 18.20
N GLY A 364 18.47 20.58 17.57
CA GLY A 364 18.56 22.03 17.83
C GLY A 364 17.73 22.53 19.01
N GLY A 365 17.09 21.64 19.75
CA GLY A 365 16.14 21.97 20.82
C GLY A 365 14.69 22.04 20.34
N GLY A 366 13.75 22.04 21.31
CA GLY A 366 12.33 21.95 21.02
C GLY A 366 11.85 20.52 20.85
N GLY A 367 10.65 20.35 20.31
CA GLY A 367 10.06 19.04 20.08
C GLY A 367 8.81 19.09 19.20
N HIS A 368 8.40 17.92 18.76
CA HIS A 368 7.26 17.73 17.88
C HIS A 368 6.47 16.50 18.34
N PHE A 369 5.16 16.52 18.20
CA PHE A 369 4.30 15.40 18.58
C PHE A 369 3.63 14.80 17.35
N ILE A 370 3.66 13.47 17.27
CA ILE A 370 3.09 12.68 16.18
C ILE A 370 2.29 11.50 16.75
N GLY A 371 1.42 10.93 15.94
CA GLY A 371 0.72 9.70 16.25
C GLY A 371 1.38 8.47 15.63
N VAL A 372 1.09 7.30 16.18
CA VAL A 372 1.46 6.01 15.58
C VAL A 372 0.17 5.24 15.30
N ASN A 373 0.00 4.80 14.07
CA ASN A 373 -1.19 4.06 13.64
C ASN A 373 -0.91 2.62 13.18
N GLY A 374 0.35 2.21 13.13
CA GLY A 374 0.69 0.83 12.80
C GLY A 374 2.14 0.46 13.05
N CYS A 375 2.37 -0.84 13.12
CA CYS A 375 3.69 -1.46 13.20
C CYS A 375 3.75 -2.64 12.24
N GLN A 376 4.84 -2.71 11.46
CA GLN A 376 5.09 -3.78 10.49
C GLN A 376 6.34 -4.57 10.87
N PRO A 377 6.50 -5.82 10.40
CA PRO A 377 7.71 -6.62 10.58
C PRO A 377 8.98 -5.84 10.24
N ASN A 378 10.10 -6.27 10.83
CA ASN A 378 11.41 -5.61 10.71
C ASN A 378 11.44 -4.20 11.29
N ASP A 379 10.69 -3.98 12.39
CA ASP A 379 10.69 -2.76 13.18
C ASP A 379 10.22 -1.50 12.40
N TYR A 380 9.38 -1.67 11.37
CA TYR A 380 8.73 -0.56 10.69
C TYR A 380 7.55 -0.04 11.51
N ILE A 381 7.46 1.29 11.59
CA ILE A 381 6.43 2.02 12.32
C ILE A 381 5.73 2.95 11.34
N LEU A 382 4.40 2.87 11.32
CA LEU A 382 3.57 3.79 10.56
C LEU A 382 3.23 4.97 11.47
N VAL A 383 3.66 6.14 11.07
CA VAL A 383 3.44 7.39 11.81
C VAL A 383 2.51 8.31 11.04
N THR A 384 1.71 9.06 11.78
CA THR A 384 0.81 10.08 11.28
C THR A 384 1.19 11.42 11.94
N ASP A 385 1.66 12.35 11.10
CA ASP A 385 2.35 13.57 11.54
C ASP A 385 1.56 14.81 11.13
N PRO A 386 1.25 15.73 12.07
CA PRO A 386 0.46 16.92 11.78
C PRO A 386 1.14 17.96 10.87
N ILE A 387 2.45 17.84 10.61
CA ILE A 387 3.21 18.71 9.69
C ILE A 387 3.58 17.96 8.42
N TYR A 388 4.20 16.77 8.56
CA TYR A 388 4.84 16.05 7.47
C TYR A 388 3.92 15.01 6.81
N GLY A 389 2.76 14.71 7.44
CA GLY A 389 1.80 13.72 6.95
C GLY A 389 2.19 12.28 7.31
N ASP A 390 1.50 11.32 6.70
CA ASP A 390 1.70 9.90 6.97
C ASP A 390 3.01 9.41 6.34
N SER A 391 3.76 8.61 7.10
CA SER A 391 4.98 7.97 6.61
C SER A 391 5.26 6.63 7.29
N ILE A 392 6.10 5.82 6.67
CA ILE A 392 6.62 4.57 7.25
C ILE A 392 8.09 4.78 7.55
N VAL A 393 8.47 4.61 8.80
CA VAL A 393 9.84 4.78 9.28
C VAL A 393 10.31 3.54 10.02
N THR A 394 11.63 3.36 10.17
CA THR A 394 12.16 2.29 11.03
C THR A 394 12.24 2.74 12.48
N TYR A 395 12.21 1.80 13.41
CA TYR A 395 12.49 2.06 14.81
C TYR A 395 13.86 2.77 14.99
N GLU A 396 14.86 2.35 14.22
CA GLU A 396 16.18 3.01 14.19
C GLU A 396 16.06 4.49 13.79
N THR A 397 15.29 4.81 12.76
CA THR A 397 15.07 6.20 12.31
C THR A 397 14.53 7.07 13.42
N LEU A 398 13.57 6.57 14.19
CA LEU A 398 12.96 7.31 15.31
C LEU A 398 13.91 7.45 16.50
N THR A 399 14.79 6.47 16.76
CA THR A 399 15.59 6.40 17.99
C THR A 399 17.00 6.94 17.85
N THR A 400 17.49 7.20 16.63
CA THR A 400 18.90 7.59 16.39
C THR A 400 19.06 9.01 15.79
N GLY A 401 18.05 9.87 15.92
CA GLY A 401 18.14 11.27 15.46
C GLY A 401 18.03 11.45 13.95
N LYS A 402 17.36 10.52 13.27
CA LYS A 402 17.22 10.55 11.80
C LYS A 402 15.82 10.96 11.32
N TYR A 403 14.83 11.05 12.22
CA TYR A 403 13.48 11.47 11.83
C TYR A 403 13.50 12.90 11.31
N GLU A 404 13.00 13.12 10.10
CA GLU A 404 13.02 14.42 9.40
C GLU A 404 14.38 15.14 9.50
N GLY A 405 15.47 14.38 9.44
CA GLY A 405 16.85 14.84 9.40
C GLY A 405 17.54 15.03 10.75
N SER A 406 16.82 15.22 11.88
CA SER A 406 17.46 15.47 13.18
C SER A 406 16.62 15.08 14.39
N GLY A 407 15.46 14.46 14.20
CA GLY A 407 14.53 14.16 15.26
C GLY A 407 14.79 12.81 15.93
N THR A 408 14.68 12.75 17.25
CA THR A 408 14.79 11.55 18.08
C THR A 408 13.52 11.36 18.90
N TRP A 409 12.96 10.16 18.91
CA TRP A 409 11.87 9.79 19.82
C TRP A 409 12.32 9.86 21.28
N THR A 410 11.68 10.70 22.09
CA THR A 410 12.04 10.96 23.49
C THR A 410 11.01 10.50 24.50
N ASN A 411 9.71 10.60 24.18
CA ASN A 411 8.63 10.26 25.10
C ASN A 411 7.50 9.53 24.37
N THR A 412 6.78 8.70 25.11
CA THR A 412 5.62 7.93 24.64
C THR A 412 4.41 8.24 25.51
N TYR A 413 3.29 8.50 24.88
CA TYR A 413 1.99 8.75 25.51
C TYR A 413 1.01 7.65 25.09
N PHE A 414 0.58 6.85 26.05
CA PHE A 414 -0.43 5.83 25.82
C PHE A 414 -1.81 6.42 26.02
N THR A 415 -2.71 6.07 25.12
CA THR A 415 -4.08 6.58 25.15
C THR A 415 -5.07 5.52 25.66
N LYS A 416 -6.28 5.94 25.97
CA LYS A 416 -7.41 5.09 26.40
C LYS A 416 -8.72 5.65 25.86
N ALA A 417 -9.73 4.77 25.72
CA ALA A 417 -11.10 5.17 25.39
C ALA A 417 -11.73 6.06 26.49
#